data_cc89b74fb7c09e19e91aa8afef66550a
#
_entry.id   cc89b74fb7c09e19e91aa8afef66550a
#
_cell.length_a   1.000
_cell.length_b   1.000
_cell.length_c   1.000
_cell.angle_alpha   90.00
_cell.angle_beta   90.00
_cell.angle_gamma   90.00
#
_symmetry.space_group_name_H-M   'P 1'
#
loop_
_entity.id
_entity.type
_entity.pdbx_description
1 polymer ?
#
loop_
_entity_poly.entity_id
_entity_poly.type
_entity_poly.pdbx_seq_one_letter_code
_entity_poly.pdbx_strand_id
1 'polypeptide(L)'
;MVRPIMKLDKWAKGVLFLAVILIICLVMNLHVPVQEGFVQQKKFVLKEGVDCYDDFYSEIYDDLVYDKVKNDFEIGELNRLIKPTTRSRILDIGSGSGHHVSMMKKFKCHAEGVDISPSMIKKSKNKYKDCKYKEGNALNNMLYPRNSFSTVTCFYFTIYYMEDKKKFINNVYDWLMPGGYFVLHLVNRDKFDPILYTADPLHIVSAQKYAKKRITNSLVKFKDFQYKANFKLDKENDLAEFKEDLIDDKTKNVRQNVHNLYMVPQKKIISLAKQAGFILKGKVNMVLTQYEYQYLYLMYKPE
;
A
#
# COMPACT_ATOMS: atom_id res chain seq x y z
N MET A 1 1.64 -54.51 -8.10
CA MET A 1 2.90 -54.69 -7.33
C MET A 1 3.75 -53.43 -7.50
N VAL A 2 3.71 -52.50 -6.57
CA VAL A 2 4.46 -51.23 -6.63
C VAL A 2 5.86 -51.51 -6.11
N ARG A 3 6.89 -51.43 -6.96
CA ARG A 3 8.30 -51.53 -6.52
C ARG A 3 8.64 -50.40 -5.58
N PRO A 4 9.23 -50.66 -4.41
CA PRO A 4 9.52 -49.60 -3.47
C PRO A 4 10.54 -48.59 -4.05
N ILE A 5 10.23 -47.30 -3.91
CA ILE A 5 11.00 -46.14 -4.42
C ILE A 5 12.50 -46.19 -4.03
N MET A 6 12.83 -46.92 -2.98
CA MET A 6 14.24 -47.09 -2.52
C MET A 6 15.16 -47.83 -3.46
N LYS A 7 14.66 -48.58 -4.47
CA LYS A 7 15.47 -49.34 -5.46
C LYS A 7 15.73 -48.58 -6.75
N LEU A 8 15.30 -47.35 -6.87
CA LEU A 8 15.58 -46.49 -8.03
C LEU A 8 17.01 -45.96 -7.99
N ASP A 9 17.64 -45.87 -9.14
CA ASP A 9 18.94 -45.21 -9.25
C ASP A 9 18.86 -43.68 -8.95
N LYS A 10 20.02 -43.03 -8.82
CA LYS A 10 20.08 -41.62 -8.44
C LYS A 10 19.38 -40.73 -9.48
N TRP A 11 19.44 -41.12 -10.77
CA TRP A 11 18.83 -40.33 -11.84
C TRP A 11 17.32 -40.47 -11.84
N ALA A 12 16.76 -41.68 -11.66
CA ALA A 12 15.34 -41.93 -11.54
C ALA A 12 14.73 -41.27 -10.31
N LYS A 13 15.46 -41.18 -9.19
CA LYS A 13 15.04 -40.40 -8.02
C LYS A 13 14.97 -38.90 -8.31
N GLY A 14 15.92 -38.36 -9.07
CA GLY A 14 15.92 -36.96 -9.52
C GLY A 14 14.70 -36.63 -10.39
N VAL A 15 14.42 -37.51 -11.37
CA VAL A 15 13.24 -37.34 -12.24
C VAL A 15 11.94 -37.45 -11.47
N LEU A 16 11.84 -38.38 -10.51
CA LEU A 16 10.66 -38.51 -9.65
C LEU A 16 10.46 -37.28 -8.78
N PHE A 17 11.53 -36.70 -8.23
CA PHE A 17 11.50 -35.48 -7.43
C PHE A 17 11.01 -34.28 -8.25
N LEU A 18 11.52 -34.11 -9.48
CA LEU A 18 11.07 -33.07 -10.40
C LEU A 18 9.60 -33.26 -10.81
N ALA A 19 9.17 -34.50 -11.05
CA ALA A 19 7.77 -34.81 -11.35
C ALA A 19 6.85 -34.45 -10.18
N VAL A 20 7.26 -34.74 -8.94
CA VAL A 20 6.50 -34.36 -7.73
C VAL A 20 6.42 -32.85 -7.59
N ILE A 21 7.51 -32.11 -7.81
CA ILE A 21 7.50 -30.64 -7.80
C ILE A 21 6.55 -30.11 -8.88
N LEU A 22 6.60 -30.67 -10.08
CA LEU A 22 5.73 -30.27 -11.18
C LEU A 22 4.24 -30.52 -10.86
N ILE A 23 3.94 -31.66 -10.24
CA ILE A 23 2.57 -31.98 -9.77
C ILE A 23 2.12 -31.00 -8.66
N ILE A 24 2.99 -30.68 -7.71
CA ILE A 24 2.71 -29.70 -6.66
C ILE A 24 2.43 -28.32 -7.28
N CYS A 25 3.26 -27.88 -8.23
CA CYS A 25 3.05 -26.63 -8.96
C CYS A 25 1.74 -26.62 -9.75
N LEU A 26 1.38 -27.74 -10.39
CA LEU A 26 0.10 -27.90 -11.09
C LEU A 26 -1.09 -27.84 -10.13
N VAL A 27 -1.02 -28.56 -9.01
CA VAL A 27 -2.07 -28.55 -7.98
C VAL A 27 -2.21 -27.18 -7.35
N MET A 28 -1.13 -26.49 -7.06
CA MET A 28 -1.17 -25.11 -6.57
C MET A 28 -1.80 -24.15 -7.58
N ASN A 29 -1.50 -24.33 -8.88
CA ASN A 29 -2.14 -23.54 -9.94
C ASN A 29 -3.66 -23.84 -10.12
N LEU A 30 -4.10 -25.07 -9.81
CA LEU A 30 -5.50 -25.46 -9.85
C LEU A 30 -6.30 -24.95 -8.66
N HIS A 31 -5.63 -24.59 -7.55
CA HIS A 31 -6.26 -24.05 -6.33
C HIS A 31 -6.18 -22.53 -6.22
N VAL A 32 -5.71 -21.82 -7.24
CA VAL A 32 -5.88 -20.36 -7.31
C VAL A 32 -7.38 -20.10 -7.45
N PRO A 33 -8.02 -19.41 -6.49
CA PRO A 33 -9.45 -19.10 -6.61
C PRO A 33 -9.67 -18.39 -7.94
N VAL A 34 -10.65 -18.86 -8.71
CA VAL A 34 -11.06 -18.21 -9.95
C VAL A 34 -11.63 -16.86 -9.55
N GLN A 35 -10.81 -15.82 -9.67
CA GLN A 35 -11.29 -14.47 -9.51
C GLN A 35 -12.33 -14.25 -10.61
N GLU A 36 -13.55 -13.87 -10.24
CA GLU A 36 -14.59 -13.55 -11.23
C GLU A 36 -14.00 -12.50 -12.17
N GLY A 37 -14.06 -12.78 -13.47
CA GLY A 37 -13.41 -11.95 -14.49
C GLY A 37 -13.91 -10.51 -14.43
N PHE A 38 -13.13 -9.60 -14.97
CA PHE A 38 -13.41 -8.19 -15.15
C PHE A 38 -14.81 -7.99 -15.77
N VAL A 39 -15.84 -7.73 -14.96
CA VAL A 39 -17.21 -7.54 -15.42
C VAL A 39 -17.47 -6.04 -15.60
N GLN A 40 -17.16 -5.51 -16.78
CA GLN A 40 -17.50 -4.16 -17.17
C GLN A 40 -18.48 -4.17 -18.35
N GLN A 41 -19.64 -3.55 -18.17
CA GLN A 41 -20.65 -3.45 -19.24
C GLN A 41 -20.32 -2.40 -20.31
N LYS A 42 -19.63 -1.32 -19.93
CA LYS A 42 -19.24 -0.23 -20.85
C LYS A 42 -17.88 -0.51 -21.48
N LYS A 43 -17.74 -0.20 -22.78
CA LYS A 43 -16.46 -0.35 -23.50
C LYS A 43 -15.32 0.45 -22.88
N PHE A 44 -15.63 1.61 -22.32
CA PHE A 44 -14.66 2.47 -21.64
C PHE A 44 -15.27 3.08 -20.38
N VAL A 45 -14.51 3.04 -19.27
CA VAL A 45 -14.84 3.69 -18.00
C VAL A 45 -13.63 4.49 -17.55
N LEU A 46 -13.83 5.79 -17.27
CA LEU A 46 -12.85 6.66 -16.66
C LEU A 46 -13.22 6.89 -15.18
N LYS A 47 -12.23 6.77 -14.30
CA LYS A 47 -12.30 7.10 -12.89
C LYS A 47 -11.16 8.04 -12.51
N GLU A 48 -11.40 9.01 -11.65
CA GLU A 48 -10.39 10.00 -11.28
C GLU A 48 -10.29 10.19 -9.77
N GLY A 49 -9.09 10.45 -9.28
CA GLY A 49 -8.83 10.73 -7.88
C GLY A 49 -9.33 9.63 -6.94
N VAL A 50 -10.12 10.02 -5.94
CA VAL A 50 -10.67 9.10 -4.94
C VAL A 50 -11.74 8.16 -5.50
N ASP A 51 -12.41 8.53 -6.60
CA ASP A 51 -13.43 7.70 -7.27
C ASP A 51 -12.84 6.45 -7.92
N CYS A 52 -11.50 6.39 -8.09
CA CYS A 52 -10.81 5.18 -8.50
C CYS A 52 -11.04 4.03 -7.52
N TYR A 53 -11.20 4.33 -6.22
CA TYR A 53 -11.34 3.35 -5.14
C TYR A 53 -12.79 2.90 -4.92
N ASP A 54 -13.48 2.50 -5.99
CA ASP A 54 -14.82 1.93 -5.97
C ASP A 54 -14.82 0.42 -5.67
N ASP A 55 -16.00 -0.22 -5.70
CA ASP A 55 -16.16 -1.65 -5.39
C ASP A 55 -15.28 -2.52 -6.30
N PHE A 56 -15.21 -2.24 -7.60
CA PHE A 56 -14.38 -3.00 -8.54
C PHE A 56 -12.89 -2.91 -8.16
N TYR A 57 -12.37 -1.68 -8.00
CA TYR A 57 -10.94 -1.50 -7.72
C TYR A 57 -10.56 -2.02 -6.33
N SER A 58 -11.46 -1.89 -5.36
CA SER A 58 -11.24 -2.45 -4.03
C SER A 58 -11.04 -3.95 -4.05
N GLU A 59 -11.72 -4.70 -4.92
CA GLU A 59 -11.57 -6.16 -5.01
C GLU A 59 -10.18 -6.59 -5.51
N ILE A 60 -9.63 -5.89 -6.49
CA ILE A 60 -8.31 -6.20 -7.08
C ILE A 60 -7.14 -5.45 -6.42
N TYR A 61 -7.42 -4.53 -5.50
CA TYR A 61 -6.42 -3.65 -4.89
C TYR A 61 -5.28 -4.41 -4.21
N ASP A 62 -5.62 -5.46 -3.47
CA ASP A 62 -4.61 -6.25 -2.78
C ASP A 62 -3.69 -7.00 -3.76
N ASP A 63 -4.21 -7.46 -4.89
CA ASP A 63 -3.41 -8.12 -5.92
C ASP A 63 -2.46 -7.15 -6.63
N LEU A 64 -2.80 -5.86 -6.68
CA LEU A 64 -2.00 -4.83 -7.30
C LEU A 64 -0.97 -4.20 -6.35
N VAL A 65 -1.34 -3.94 -5.10
CA VAL A 65 -0.62 -3.03 -4.21
C VAL A 65 -0.11 -3.71 -2.94
N TYR A 66 -0.74 -4.82 -2.49
CA TYR A 66 -0.34 -5.47 -1.26
C TYR A 66 1.04 -6.13 -1.37
N ASP A 67 1.95 -5.69 -0.51
CA ASP A 67 3.27 -6.29 -0.35
C ASP A 67 3.46 -6.66 1.13
N LYS A 68 3.52 -7.97 1.38
CA LYS A 68 3.65 -8.52 2.73
C LYS A 68 4.97 -8.08 3.38
N VAL A 69 6.08 -8.08 2.64
CA VAL A 69 7.42 -7.75 3.16
C VAL A 69 7.46 -6.28 3.60
N LYS A 70 6.93 -5.39 2.75
CA LYS A 70 6.80 -3.97 3.07
C LYS A 70 5.93 -3.75 4.31
N ASN A 71 4.75 -4.35 4.36
CA ASN A 71 3.81 -4.17 5.46
C ASN A 71 4.37 -4.73 6.78
N ASP A 72 5.02 -5.90 6.76
CA ASP A 72 5.68 -6.48 7.94
C ASP A 72 6.80 -5.56 8.44
N PHE A 73 7.58 -4.97 7.53
CA PHE A 73 8.64 -4.01 7.87
C PHE A 73 8.07 -2.74 8.50
N GLU A 74 7.07 -2.11 7.86
CA GLU A 74 6.43 -0.89 8.36
C GLU A 74 5.87 -1.07 9.78
N ILE A 75 5.18 -2.18 10.02
CA ILE A 75 4.63 -2.50 11.35
C ILE A 75 5.71 -2.92 12.34
N GLY A 76 6.76 -3.63 11.88
CA GLY A 76 7.93 -3.94 12.70
C GLY A 76 8.66 -2.69 13.18
N GLU A 77 8.88 -1.71 12.28
CA GLU A 77 9.49 -0.43 12.62
C GLU A 77 8.60 0.43 13.54
N LEU A 78 7.28 0.42 13.31
CA LEU A 78 6.33 1.06 14.22
C LEU A 78 6.48 0.48 15.64
N ASN A 79 6.50 -0.84 15.76
CA ASN A 79 6.67 -1.51 17.07
C ASN A 79 8.02 -1.20 17.73
N ARG A 80 9.10 -1.22 16.95
CA ARG A 80 10.46 -0.94 17.44
C ARG A 80 10.61 0.49 17.97
N LEU A 81 10.04 1.48 17.25
CA LEU A 81 10.22 2.90 17.53
C LEU A 81 9.27 3.41 18.62
N ILE A 82 8.03 2.96 18.63
CA ILE A 82 6.97 3.50 19.49
C ILE A 82 6.66 2.59 20.67
N LYS A 83 6.91 1.27 20.53
CA LYS A 83 6.61 0.25 21.54
C LYS A 83 5.18 0.35 22.10
N PRO A 84 4.15 0.14 21.23
CA PRO A 84 2.76 0.26 21.65
C PRO A 84 2.43 -0.64 22.84
N THR A 85 1.57 -0.17 23.72
CA THR A 85 1.07 -0.90 24.89
C THR A 85 -0.43 -1.13 24.78
N THR A 86 -1.01 -1.87 25.70
CA THR A 86 -2.47 -2.07 25.79
C THR A 86 -3.27 -0.77 25.95
N ARG A 87 -2.63 0.30 26.41
CA ARG A 87 -3.23 1.65 26.53
C ARG A 87 -3.07 2.51 25.27
N SER A 88 -2.23 2.07 24.34
CA SER A 88 -2.00 2.83 23.10
C SER A 88 -3.25 2.86 22.24
N ARG A 89 -3.54 4.03 21.66
CA ARG A 89 -4.62 4.25 20.69
C ARG A 89 -3.98 4.69 19.38
N ILE A 90 -4.10 3.86 18.36
CA ILE A 90 -3.46 4.07 17.05
C ILE A 90 -4.52 4.32 15.99
N LEU A 91 -4.37 5.39 15.21
CA LEU A 91 -5.18 5.69 14.05
C LEU A 91 -4.33 5.48 12.79
N ASP A 92 -4.83 4.68 11.84
CA ASP A 92 -4.25 4.52 10.51
C ASP A 92 -5.08 5.30 9.48
N ILE A 93 -4.49 6.34 8.88
CA ILE A 93 -5.16 7.22 7.91
C ILE A 93 -4.88 6.73 6.49
N GLY A 94 -5.95 6.56 5.69
CA GLY A 94 -5.90 5.91 4.39
C GLY A 94 -5.68 4.41 4.55
N SER A 95 -6.46 3.79 5.44
CA SER A 95 -6.26 2.40 5.86
C SER A 95 -6.54 1.36 4.74
N GLY A 96 -7.15 1.78 3.63
CA GLY A 96 -7.43 0.95 2.47
C GLY A 96 -8.14 -0.35 2.84
N SER A 97 -7.61 -1.48 2.38
CA SER A 97 -8.13 -2.83 2.66
C SER A 97 -7.89 -3.33 4.10
N GLY A 98 -7.27 -2.51 4.97
CA GLY A 98 -7.22 -2.73 6.41
C GLY A 98 -6.06 -3.57 6.95
N HIS A 99 -5.08 -3.93 6.13
CA HIS A 99 -3.96 -4.79 6.51
C HIS A 99 -3.17 -4.26 7.72
N HIS A 100 -2.77 -2.98 7.71
CA HIS A 100 -1.97 -2.38 8.78
C HIS A 100 -2.70 -2.41 10.12
N VAL A 101 -3.99 -2.03 10.12
CA VAL A 101 -4.82 -2.06 11.34
C VAL A 101 -4.91 -3.47 11.92
N SER A 102 -5.15 -4.47 11.06
CA SER A 102 -5.17 -5.88 11.47
C SER A 102 -3.84 -6.33 12.07
N MET A 103 -2.70 -5.90 11.50
CA MET A 103 -1.37 -6.22 12.02
C MET A 103 -1.08 -5.52 13.34
N MET A 104 -1.49 -4.24 13.51
CA MET A 104 -1.35 -3.47 14.74
C MET A 104 -2.11 -4.11 15.91
N LYS A 105 -3.21 -4.81 15.66
CA LYS A 105 -3.96 -5.54 16.68
C LYS A 105 -3.10 -6.57 17.42
N LYS A 106 -2.05 -7.12 16.79
CA LYS A 106 -1.10 -8.05 17.41
C LYS A 106 -0.36 -7.42 18.61
N PHE A 107 -0.29 -6.10 18.69
CA PHE A 107 0.30 -5.36 19.82
C PHE A 107 -0.64 -5.28 21.03
N LYS A 108 -1.86 -5.85 20.93
CA LYS A 108 -2.90 -5.78 21.97
C LYS A 108 -3.31 -4.35 22.32
N CYS A 109 -3.08 -3.38 21.40
CA CYS A 109 -3.47 -1.99 21.53
C CYS A 109 -4.84 -1.73 20.85
N HIS A 110 -5.37 -0.53 21.05
CA HIS A 110 -6.56 -0.06 20.33
C HIS A 110 -6.15 0.56 19.00
N ALA A 111 -6.31 -0.18 17.90
CA ALA A 111 -6.05 0.31 16.56
C ALA A 111 -7.35 0.47 15.78
N GLU A 112 -7.48 1.56 15.02
CA GLU A 112 -8.58 1.77 14.10
C GLU A 112 -8.08 2.40 12.80
N GLY A 113 -8.79 2.15 11.70
CA GLY A 113 -8.50 2.70 10.39
C GLY A 113 -9.55 3.69 9.94
N VAL A 114 -9.13 4.69 9.19
CA VAL A 114 -10.01 5.60 8.47
C VAL A 114 -9.62 5.66 7.00
N ASP A 115 -10.64 5.63 6.14
CA ASP A 115 -10.46 5.81 4.69
C ASP A 115 -11.61 6.63 4.14
N ILE A 116 -11.35 7.39 3.08
CA ILE A 116 -12.36 8.20 2.41
C ILE A 116 -13.27 7.34 1.51
N SER A 117 -12.79 6.18 1.05
CA SER A 117 -13.52 5.28 0.18
C SER A 117 -14.46 4.36 0.96
N PRO A 118 -15.79 4.44 0.74
CA PRO A 118 -16.75 3.51 1.35
C PRO A 118 -16.49 2.06 0.92
N SER A 119 -16.03 1.82 -0.32
CA SER A 119 -15.72 0.48 -0.84
C SER A 119 -14.51 -0.14 -0.13
N MET A 120 -13.45 0.64 0.13
CA MET A 120 -12.31 0.19 0.93
C MET A 120 -12.71 -0.11 2.37
N ILE A 121 -13.56 0.71 2.99
CA ILE A 121 -14.08 0.46 4.33
C ILE A 121 -14.95 -0.80 4.38
N LYS A 122 -15.80 -1.01 3.37
CA LYS A 122 -16.60 -2.24 3.24
C LYS A 122 -15.69 -3.48 3.16
N LYS A 123 -14.66 -3.43 2.29
CA LYS A 123 -13.68 -4.52 2.14
C LYS A 123 -12.92 -4.79 3.43
N SER A 124 -12.39 -3.76 4.08
CA SER A 124 -11.63 -3.91 5.33
C SER A 124 -12.47 -4.53 6.45
N LYS A 125 -13.74 -4.10 6.61
CA LYS A 125 -14.67 -4.66 7.60
C LYS A 125 -15.01 -6.11 7.31
N ASN A 126 -15.20 -6.49 6.04
CA ASN A 126 -15.48 -7.87 5.65
C ASN A 126 -14.28 -8.78 5.89
N LYS A 127 -13.07 -8.29 5.58
CA LYS A 127 -11.82 -9.04 5.70
C LYS A 127 -11.35 -9.19 7.15
N TYR A 128 -11.51 -8.15 7.97
CA TYR A 128 -11.01 -8.06 9.34
C TYR A 128 -12.13 -7.66 10.31
N LYS A 129 -13.08 -8.58 10.53
CA LYS A 129 -14.32 -8.35 11.30
C LYS A 129 -14.08 -7.83 12.73
N ASP A 130 -12.95 -8.18 13.32
CA ASP A 130 -12.59 -7.79 14.69
C ASP A 130 -11.84 -6.46 14.77
N CYS A 131 -11.62 -5.77 13.67
CA CYS A 131 -10.96 -4.47 13.63
C CYS A 131 -11.98 -3.34 13.44
N LYS A 132 -11.60 -2.14 13.83
CA LYS A 132 -12.46 -0.95 13.69
C LYS A 132 -12.05 -0.16 12.46
N TYR A 133 -13.02 0.15 11.61
CA TYR A 133 -12.83 0.99 10.43
C TYR A 133 -13.97 2.00 10.31
N LYS A 134 -13.61 3.24 9.95
CA LYS A 134 -14.53 4.36 9.80
C LYS A 134 -14.33 5.01 8.43
N GLU A 135 -15.43 5.28 7.72
CA GLU A 135 -15.40 6.15 6.56
C GLU A 135 -15.22 7.61 7.02
N GLY A 136 -14.31 8.34 6.37
CA GLY A 136 -14.09 9.72 6.71
C GLY A 136 -12.98 10.41 5.93
N ASN A 137 -13.11 11.72 5.76
CA ASN A 137 -12.10 12.55 5.11
C ASN A 137 -11.16 13.16 6.17
N ALA A 138 -9.87 12.82 6.10
CA ALA A 138 -8.87 13.32 7.04
C ALA A 138 -8.62 14.84 6.96
N LEU A 139 -9.14 15.52 5.94
CA LEU A 139 -9.17 16.98 5.88
C LEU A 139 -10.30 17.61 6.73
N ASN A 140 -11.20 16.80 7.27
CA ASN A 140 -12.23 17.27 8.21
C ASN A 140 -11.70 17.20 9.65
N ASN A 141 -11.43 18.35 10.28
CA ASN A 141 -10.91 18.42 11.65
C ASN A 141 -11.88 17.87 12.71
N MET A 142 -13.19 17.86 12.41
CA MET A 142 -14.24 17.32 13.31
C MET A 142 -14.34 15.79 13.23
N LEU A 143 -13.52 15.12 12.43
CA LEU A 143 -13.55 13.66 12.25
C LEU A 143 -13.27 12.92 13.56
N TYR A 144 -12.34 13.46 14.36
CA TYR A 144 -11.98 12.96 15.68
C TYR A 144 -11.83 14.11 16.70
N PRO A 145 -12.11 13.84 17.99
CA PRO A 145 -11.81 14.81 19.05
C PRO A 145 -10.29 15.04 19.18
N ARG A 146 -9.92 16.19 19.74
CA ARG A 146 -8.54 16.48 20.10
C ARG A 146 -7.99 15.45 21.10
N ASN A 147 -6.69 15.17 21.02
CA ASN A 147 -5.98 14.30 21.96
C ASN A 147 -6.61 12.88 22.06
N SER A 148 -7.08 12.33 20.94
CA SER A 148 -7.73 11.01 20.88
C SER A 148 -6.75 9.86 20.73
N PHE A 149 -5.57 10.10 20.14
CA PHE A 149 -4.65 9.04 19.75
C PHE A 149 -3.26 9.27 20.33
N SER A 150 -2.60 8.18 20.74
CA SER A 150 -1.18 8.18 21.10
C SER A 150 -0.28 8.08 19.88
N THR A 151 -0.81 7.54 18.78
CA THR A 151 -0.07 7.38 17.53
C THR A 151 -1.03 7.54 16.35
N VAL A 152 -0.56 8.23 15.32
CA VAL A 152 -1.22 8.30 14.01
C VAL A 152 -0.25 7.81 12.96
N THR A 153 -0.71 6.99 12.04
CA THR A 153 0.04 6.51 10.90
C THR A 153 -0.60 7.00 9.60
N CYS A 154 0.24 7.27 8.61
CA CYS A 154 -0.19 7.59 7.24
C CYS A 154 0.82 6.95 6.30
N PHE A 155 0.48 5.77 5.82
CA PHE A 155 1.37 4.94 5.02
C PHE A 155 1.17 5.14 3.52
N TYR A 156 2.13 4.65 2.77
CA TYR A 156 2.18 4.62 1.33
C TYR A 156 1.91 5.99 0.69
N PHE A 157 1.05 6.06 -0.32
CA PHE A 157 0.80 7.30 -1.06
C PHE A 157 -0.33 8.16 -0.49
N THR A 158 -0.94 7.80 0.63
CA THR A 158 -2.10 8.49 1.21
C THR A 158 -1.91 10.00 1.32
N ILE A 159 -0.76 10.47 1.84
CA ILE A 159 -0.51 11.91 1.98
C ILE A 159 -0.48 12.65 0.64
N TYR A 160 -0.14 11.96 -0.45
CA TYR A 160 -0.05 12.61 -1.76
C TYR A 160 -1.42 12.84 -2.40
N TYR A 161 -2.49 12.20 -1.91
CA TYR A 161 -3.87 12.54 -2.27
C TYR A 161 -4.40 13.78 -1.54
N MET A 162 -3.74 14.24 -0.47
CA MET A 162 -4.13 15.43 0.27
C MET A 162 -3.62 16.70 -0.45
N GLU A 163 -4.51 17.49 -1.03
CA GLU A 163 -4.15 18.78 -1.60
C GLU A 163 -3.65 19.74 -0.53
N ASP A 164 -4.46 19.98 0.50
CA ASP A 164 -4.10 20.82 1.64
C ASP A 164 -3.37 20.01 2.73
N LYS A 165 -2.06 19.78 2.49
CA LYS A 165 -1.20 19.08 3.45
C LYS A 165 -1.04 19.80 4.78
N LYS A 166 -1.13 21.16 4.78
CA LYS A 166 -1.05 21.93 6.01
C LYS A 166 -2.25 21.64 6.90
N LYS A 167 -3.46 21.70 6.33
CA LYS A 167 -4.71 21.35 7.04
C LYS A 167 -4.67 19.90 7.54
N PHE A 168 -4.25 18.94 6.69
CA PHE A 168 -4.10 17.55 7.07
C PHE A 168 -3.17 17.37 8.28
N ILE A 169 -1.97 17.97 8.23
CA ILE A 169 -0.96 17.85 9.28
C ILE A 169 -1.45 18.51 10.58
N ASN A 170 -2.14 19.65 10.51
CA ASN A 170 -2.73 20.30 11.67
C ASN A 170 -3.84 19.43 12.30
N ASN A 171 -4.68 18.78 11.50
CA ASN A 171 -5.69 17.85 12.01
C ASN A 171 -5.04 16.68 12.75
N VAL A 172 -3.98 16.07 12.17
CA VAL A 172 -3.22 15.00 12.83
C VAL A 172 -2.62 15.49 14.15
N TYR A 173 -2.05 16.70 14.17
CA TYR A 173 -1.51 17.30 15.39
C TYR A 173 -2.57 17.47 16.48
N ASP A 174 -3.74 17.95 16.12
CA ASP A 174 -4.85 18.13 17.05
C ASP A 174 -5.39 16.79 17.59
N TRP A 175 -5.49 15.75 16.75
CA TRP A 175 -5.97 14.43 17.16
C TRP A 175 -4.97 13.67 18.04
N LEU A 176 -3.68 13.97 17.93
CA LEU A 176 -2.66 13.36 18.76
C LEU A 176 -2.66 13.91 20.19
N MET A 177 -2.48 13.03 21.16
CA MET A 177 -2.18 13.39 22.55
C MET A 177 -0.81 14.08 22.63
N PRO A 178 -0.58 14.97 23.61
CA PRO A 178 0.77 15.36 23.99
C PRO A 178 1.64 14.11 24.25
N GLY A 179 2.90 14.13 23.83
CA GLY A 179 3.78 12.95 23.86
C GLY A 179 3.50 11.91 22.77
N GLY A 180 2.55 12.18 21.88
CA GLY A 180 2.16 11.26 20.81
C GLY A 180 3.07 11.31 19.56
N TYR A 181 2.93 10.31 18.70
CA TYR A 181 3.75 10.15 17.50
C TYR A 181 2.93 10.13 16.22
N PHE A 182 3.47 10.77 15.18
CA PHE A 182 2.97 10.66 13.81
C PHE A 182 4.01 9.95 12.96
N VAL A 183 3.66 8.79 12.38
CA VAL A 183 4.49 8.04 11.46
C VAL A 183 3.99 8.31 10.05
N LEU A 184 4.84 8.92 9.23
CA LEU A 184 4.51 9.39 7.91
C LEU A 184 5.42 8.78 6.86
N HIS A 185 4.84 8.09 5.88
CA HIS A 185 5.57 7.58 4.72
C HIS A 185 5.73 8.68 3.68
N LEU A 186 6.97 8.97 3.30
CA LEU A 186 7.28 9.92 2.24
C LEU A 186 8.28 9.34 1.24
N VAL A 187 8.11 9.71 -0.04
CA VAL A 187 9.00 9.30 -1.12
C VAL A 187 9.85 10.46 -1.63
N ASN A 188 11.06 10.16 -2.09
CA ASN A 188 11.77 11.10 -2.95
C ASN A 188 11.13 11.06 -4.32
N ARG A 189 10.29 12.05 -4.64
CA ARG A 189 9.46 12.09 -5.84
C ARG A 189 10.24 11.99 -7.16
N ASP A 190 11.52 12.38 -7.13
CA ASP A 190 12.39 12.36 -8.31
C ASP A 190 13.04 10.99 -8.56
N LYS A 191 13.14 10.14 -7.51
CA LYS A 191 13.98 8.94 -7.55
C LYS A 191 13.26 7.65 -7.20
N PHE A 192 12.12 7.69 -6.48
CA PHE A 192 11.40 6.45 -6.09
C PHE A 192 10.94 5.68 -7.33
N ASP A 193 10.80 4.36 -7.18
CA ASP A 193 10.23 3.51 -8.22
C ASP A 193 8.70 3.63 -8.21
N PRO A 194 8.07 4.12 -9.31
CA PRO A 194 6.62 4.20 -9.41
C PRO A 194 5.96 2.90 -9.88
N ILE A 195 6.76 1.86 -10.19
CA ILE A 195 6.24 0.58 -10.64
C ILE A 195 5.69 -0.19 -9.44
N LEU A 196 4.49 -0.73 -9.57
CA LEU A 196 3.90 -1.55 -8.53
C LEU A 196 4.65 -2.88 -8.39
N TYR A 197 4.72 -3.40 -7.16
CA TYR A 197 5.40 -4.65 -6.81
C TYR A 197 4.96 -5.84 -7.69
N THR A 198 3.67 -5.96 -7.97
CA THR A 198 3.13 -7.04 -8.83
C THR A 198 3.60 -7.00 -10.27
N ALA A 199 4.14 -5.87 -10.73
CA ALA A 199 4.72 -5.75 -12.07
C ALA A 199 6.12 -6.38 -12.18
N ASP A 200 6.74 -6.74 -11.07
CA ASP A 200 8.07 -7.36 -11.02
C ASP A 200 8.13 -8.50 -9.97
N PRO A 201 7.55 -9.68 -10.26
CA PRO A 201 7.45 -10.78 -9.31
C PRO A 201 8.79 -11.44 -8.95
N LEU A 202 9.85 -11.17 -9.69
CA LEU A 202 11.21 -11.68 -9.43
C LEU A 202 12.08 -10.67 -8.66
N HIS A 203 11.47 -9.76 -7.97
CA HIS A 203 12.05 -8.60 -7.28
C HIS A 203 13.25 -8.93 -6.38
N ILE A 204 14.39 -9.16 -6.99
CA ILE A 204 15.68 -9.23 -6.29
C ILE A 204 16.33 -7.85 -6.28
N VAL A 205 16.17 -7.08 -7.36
CA VAL A 205 16.67 -5.71 -7.50
C VAL A 205 15.77 -4.93 -8.45
N SER A 206 15.33 -3.73 -8.06
CA SER A 206 14.52 -2.88 -8.95
C SER A 206 15.24 -2.61 -10.28
N ALA A 207 14.52 -2.76 -11.38
CA ALA A 207 15.00 -2.46 -12.73
C ALA A 207 15.48 -0.99 -12.87
N GLN A 208 14.99 -0.08 -12.02
CA GLN A 208 15.42 1.32 -11.95
C GLN A 208 16.92 1.46 -11.73
N LYS A 209 17.53 0.55 -10.95
CA LYS A 209 18.97 0.60 -10.61
C LYS A 209 19.88 0.53 -11.84
N TYR A 210 19.45 -0.17 -12.88
CA TYR A 210 20.20 -0.37 -14.11
C TYR A 210 19.76 0.51 -15.26
N ALA A 211 18.65 1.24 -15.10
CA ALA A 211 18.08 2.06 -16.14
C ALA A 211 18.84 3.39 -16.29
N LYS A 212 19.26 3.72 -17.53
CA LYS A 212 19.83 5.04 -17.85
C LYS A 212 18.79 6.18 -17.70
N LYS A 213 17.53 5.87 -17.88
CA LYS A 213 16.38 6.75 -17.73
C LYS A 213 15.41 6.10 -16.74
N ARG A 214 14.76 6.91 -15.89
CA ARG A 214 13.74 6.41 -14.97
C ARG A 214 12.64 5.68 -15.74
N ILE A 215 12.34 4.45 -15.33
CA ILE A 215 11.24 3.67 -15.87
C ILE A 215 9.96 4.14 -15.17
N THR A 216 8.98 4.57 -15.95
CA THR A 216 7.71 5.11 -15.46
C THR A 216 6.49 4.37 -15.99
N ASN A 217 6.70 3.37 -16.85
CA ASN A 217 5.66 2.57 -17.46
C ASN A 217 5.82 1.10 -17.08
N SER A 218 4.72 0.44 -16.79
CA SER A 218 4.68 -1.00 -16.59
C SER A 218 3.53 -1.65 -17.36
N LEU A 219 3.71 -2.92 -17.69
CA LEU A 219 2.69 -3.77 -18.29
C LEU A 219 2.73 -5.12 -17.58
N VAL A 220 1.62 -5.51 -16.96
CA VAL A 220 1.44 -6.81 -16.31
C VAL A 220 0.28 -7.54 -16.98
N LYS A 221 0.47 -8.81 -17.28
CA LYS A 221 -0.60 -9.67 -17.79
C LYS A 221 -1.08 -10.59 -16.69
N PHE A 222 -2.28 -10.31 -16.19
CA PHE A 222 -3.01 -11.21 -15.30
C PHE A 222 -3.75 -12.29 -16.11
N LYS A 223 -4.42 -13.20 -15.41
CA LYS A 223 -5.12 -14.33 -16.05
C LYS A 223 -6.21 -13.88 -17.03
N ASP A 224 -6.98 -12.87 -16.66
CA ASP A 224 -8.18 -12.43 -17.39
C ASP A 224 -8.11 -10.98 -17.88
N PHE A 225 -7.07 -10.22 -17.50
CA PHE A 225 -6.90 -8.84 -17.89
C PHE A 225 -5.42 -8.40 -17.96
N GLN A 226 -5.17 -7.33 -18.69
CA GLN A 226 -3.88 -6.65 -18.76
C GLN A 226 -3.95 -5.38 -17.91
N TYR A 227 -2.90 -5.14 -17.15
CA TYR A 227 -2.71 -3.92 -16.38
C TYR A 227 -1.56 -3.12 -16.97
N LYS A 228 -1.80 -1.87 -17.33
CA LYS A 228 -0.78 -0.92 -17.77
C LYS A 228 -0.77 0.24 -16.81
N ALA A 229 0.41 0.68 -16.40
CA ALA A 229 0.54 1.87 -15.58
C ALA A 229 1.55 2.84 -16.19
N ASN A 230 1.29 4.12 -15.96
CA ASN A 230 2.17 5.22 -16.36
C ASN A 230 2.22 6.26 -15.24
N PHE A 231 3.43 6.67 -14.85
CA PHE A 231 3.64 7.74 -13.88
C PHE A 231 4.32 8.93 -14.52
N LYS A 232 3.69 10.10 -14.45
CA LYS A 232 4.20 11.37 -14.97
C LYS A 232 4.28 12.39 -13.84
N LEU A 233 5.48 12.94 -13.61
CA LEU A 233 5.72 13.97 -12.59
C LEU A 233 5.88 15.35 -13.26
N ASP A 234 5.05 16.29 -12.84
CA ASP A 234 5.19 17.73 -13.08
C ASP A 234 5.86 18.36 -11.84
N LYS A 235 7.16 18.65 -11.97
CA LYS A 235 7.96 19.18 -10.87
C LYS A 235 7.68 20.66 -10.58
N GLU A 236 7.24 21.40 -11.57
CA GLU A 236 7.00 22.84 -11.46
C GLU A 236 5.74 23.10 -10.65
N ASN A 237 4.70 22.31 -10.89
CA ASN A 237 3.43 22.42 -10.18
C ASN A 237 3.30 21.50 -8.96
N ASP A 238 4.35 20.76 -8.59
CA ASP A 238 4.31 19.76 -7.51
C ASP A 238 3.21 18.69 -7.69
N LEU A 239 2.86 18.36 -8.93
CA LEU A 239 1.81 17.40 -9.28
C LEU A 239 2.40 16.13 -9.92
N ALA A 240 1.70 15.01 -9.75
CA ALA A 240 1.96 13.83 -10.55
C ALA A 240 0.63 13.19 -10.98
N GLU A 241 0.63 12.62 -12.17
CA GLU A 241 -0.43 11.77 -12.69
C GLU A 241 0.07 10.31 -12.66
N PHE A 242 -0.66 9.46 -11.98
CA PHE A 242 -0.47 8.02 -12.07
C PHE A 242 -1.70 7.43 -12.75
N LYS A 243 -1.51 6.95 -13.96
CA LYS A 243 -2.56 6.44 -14.84
C LYS A 243 -2.47 4.94 -14.93
N GLU A 244 -3.58 4.27 -14.72
CA GLU A 244 -3.72 2.83 -14.82
C GLU A 244 -4.77 2.49 -15.87
N ASP A 245 -4.45 1.58 -16.80
CA ASP A 245 -5.40 1.01 -17.76
C ASP A 245 -5.56 -0.49 -17.43
N LEU A 246 -6.78 -0.89 -17.09
CA LEU A 246 -7.17 -2.28 -16.94
C LEU A 246 -7.96 -2.70 -18.17
N ILE A 247 -7.45 -3.69 -18.89
CA ILE A 247 -7.99 -4.10 -20.20
C ILE A 247 -8.44 -5.56 -20.09
N ASP A 248 -9.73 -5.79 -20.21
CA ASP A 248 -10.28 -7.15 -20.21
C ASP A 248 -9.82 -7.92 -21.45
N ASP A 249 -9.29 -9.13 -21.25
CA ASP A 249 -8.74 -9.93 -22.36
C ASP A 249 -9.80 -10.48 -23.29
N LYS A 250 -11.04 -10.68 -22.83
CA LYS A 250 -12.14 -11.25 -23.62
C LYS A 250 -12.93 -10.15 -24.34
N THR A 251 -13.40 -9.17 -23.60
CA THR A 251 -14.30 -8.12 -24.13
C THR A 251 -13.54 -6.95 -24.75
N LYS A 252 -12.23 -6.80 -24.42
CA LYS A 252 -11.41 -5.63 -24.74
C LYS A 252 -11.93 -4.32 -24.15
N ASN A 253 -12.83 -4.40 -23.18
CA ASN A 253 -13.28 -3.24 -22.45
C ASN A 253 -12.12 -2.66 -21.63
N VAL A 254 -12.07 -1.35 -21.53
CA VAL A 254 -10.99 -0.62 -20.84
C VAL A 254 -11.55 0.16 -19.67
N ARG A 255 -10.97 -0.06 -18.50
CA ARG A 255 -11.12 0.84 -17.37
C ARG A 255 -9.83 1.63 -17.19
N GLN A 256 -9.94 2.93 -17.16
CA GLN A 256 -8.84 3.85 -16.89
C GLN A 256 -9.04 4.53 -15.54
N ASN A 257 -8.07 4.39 -14.66
CA ASN A 257 -7.99 5.15 -13.42
C ASN A 257 -6.90 6.22 -13.55
N VAL A 258 -7.20 7.43 -13.12
CA VAL A 258 -6.26 8.56 -13.11
C VAL A 258 -6.14 9.07 -11.68
N HIS A 259 -4.99 8.81 -11.07
CA HIS A 259 -4.69 9.28 -9.72
C HIS A 259 -3.90 10.59 -9.81
N ASN A 260 -4.51 11.67 -9.35
CA ASN A 260 -3.87 12.97 -9.26
C ASN A 260 -3.21 13.11 -7.89
N LEU A 261 -1.89 13.22 -7.88
CA LEU A 261 -1.08 13.23 -6.67
C LEU A 261 -0.41 14.59 -6.49
N TYR A 262 -0.61 15.21 -5.33
CA TYR A 262 0.06 16.46 -4.95
C TYR A 262 1.45 16.15 -4.37
N MET A 263 2.43 15.97 -5.25
CA MET A 263 3.76 15.43 -4.96
C MET A 263 4.77 16.51 -4.55
N VAL A 264 4.44 17.29 -3.52
CA VAL A 264 5.40 18.26 -2.98
C VAL A 264 6.65 17.57 -2.42
N PRO A 265 7.85 18.20 -2.48
CA PRO A 265 9.08 17.62 -1.96
C PRO A 265 9.00 17.27 -0.47
N GLN A 266 9.66 16.17 -0.06
CA GLN A 266 9.71 15.73 1.35
C GLN A 266 10.09 16.86 2.31
N LYS A 267 11.09 17.67 1.96
CA LYS A 267 11.54 18.80 2.80
C LYS A 267 10.41 19.79 3.10
N LYS A 268 9.52 20.05 2.12
CA LYS A 268 8.36 20.95 2.28
C LYS A 268 7.33 20.35 3.23
N ILE A 269 7.04 19.05 3.10
CA ILE A 269 6.11 18.34 4.00
C ILE A 269 6.64 18.32 5.43
N ILE A 270 7.93 18.02 5.63
CA ILE A 270 8.59 18.04 6.94
C ILE A 270 8.57 19.45 7.54
N SER A 271 8.77 20.50 6.73
CA SER A 271 8.67 21.88 7.18
C SER A 271 7.27 22.22 7.67
N LEU A 272 6.21 21.79 6.95
CA LEU A 272 4.83 21.96 7.38
C LEU A 272 4.55 21.25 8.72
N ALA A 273 5.08 20.03 8.90
CA ALA A 273 4.95 19.31 10.17
C ALA A 273 5.64 20.05 11.33
N LYS A 274 6.84 20.60 11.10
CA LYS A 274 7.53 21.44 12.11
C LYS A 274 6.76 22.72 12.43
N GLN A 275 6.16 23.36 11.43
CA GLN A 275 5.31 24.56 11.63
C GLN A 275 4.06 24.24 12.43
N ALA A 276 3.51 23.04 12.32
CA ALA A 276 2.39 22.57 13.16
C ALA A 276 2.79 22.25 14.60
N GLY A 277 4.10 22.23 14.92
CA GLY A 277 4.63 21.94 16.26
C GLY A 277 5.28 20.58 16.42
N PHE A 278 5.36 19.76 15.37
CA PHE A 278 6.05 18.47 15.44
C PHE A 278 7.57 18.59 15.53
N ILE A 279 8.17 17.69 16.27
CA ILE A 279 9.62 17.48 16.32
C ILE A 279 9.97 16.21 15.52
N LEU A 280 10.85 16.31 14.54
CA LEU A 280 11.36 15.14 13.81
C LEU A 280 12.29 14.33 14.72
N LYS A 281 11.92 13.10 15.07
CA LYS A 281 12.69 12.19 15.93
C LYS A 281 13.47 11.14 15.17
N GLY A 282 13.04 10.78 13.95
CA GLY A 282 13.70 9.75 13.18
C GLY A 282 13.27 9.66 11.73
N LYS A 283 14.10 8.96 10.96
CA LYS A 283 13.86 8.62 9.56
C LYS A 283 14.31 7.18 9.33
N VAL A 284 13.43 6.32 8.87
CA VAL A 284 13.73 4.93 8.52
C VAL A 284 13.77 4.80 7.00
N ASN A 285 14.82 4.18 6.46
CA ASN A 285 14.94 3.91 5.04
C ASN A 285 14.29 2.55 4.72
N MET A 286 13.44 2.50 3.71
CA MET A 286 12.71 1.30 3.31
C MET A 286 13.47 0.44 2.30
N VAL A 287 14.76 0.71 2.08
CA VAL A 287 15.60 -0.03 1.11
C VAL A 287 15.63 -1.54 1.35
N LEU A 288 15.52 -1.99 2.61
CA LEU A 288 15.48 -3.43 2.95
C LEU A 288 14.23 -4.15 2.42
N THR A 289 13.19 -3.40 2.09
CA THR A 289 11.97 -3.91 1.46
C THR A 289 11.92 -3.62 -0.04
N GLN A 290 13.05 -3.20 -0.63
CA GLN A 290 13.21 -2.79 -2.03
C GLN A 290 12.45 -1.51 -2.42
N TYR A 291 11.86 -0.81 -1.45
CA TYR A 291 11.26 0.51 -1.64
C TYR A 291 12.35 1.59 -1.52
N GLU A 292 13.27 1.61 -2.51
CA GLU A 292 14.35 2.58 -2.57
C GLU A 292 13.80 4.02 -2.67
N TYR A 293 14.49 4.96 -2.00
CA TYR A 293 14.07 6.37 -1.94
C TYR A 293 12.71 6.62 -1.29
N GLN A 294 12.23 5.66 -0.51
CA GLN A 294 11.03 5.74 0.31
C GLN A 294 11.40 5.64 1.80
N TYR A 295 10.71 6.39 2.64
CA TYR A 295 11.12 6.57 4.03
C TYR A 295 9.92 6.70 4.95
N LEU A 296 10.02 6.13 6.16
CA LEU A 296 9.12 6.44 7.26
C LEU A 296 9.75 7.54 8.12
N TYR A 297 9.02 8.62 8.31
CA TYR A 297 9.42 9.73 9.20
C TYR A 297 8.65 9.64 10.51
N LEU A 298 9.39 9.68 11.63
CA LEU A 298 8.83 9.69 12.97
C LEU A 298 8.78 11.14 13.48
N MET A 299 7.57 11.68 13.59
CA MET A 299 7.28 13.00 14.13
C MET A 299 6.70 12.87 15.54
N TYR A 300 7.12 13.71 16.44
CA TYR A 300 6.73 13.72 17.84
C TYR A 300 5.98 14.99 18.17
N LYS A 301 4.81 14.89 18.81
CA LYS A 301 4.09 16.02 19.41
C LYS A 301 4.63 16.23 20.81
N PRO A 302 5.23 17.40 21.15
CA PRO A 302 5.69 17.69 22.50
C PRO A 302 4.55 17.60 23.54
N GLU A 303 4.96 17.43 24.80
CA GLU A 303 4.07 17.52 25.97
C GLU A 303 3.55 18.94 26.20
#